data_8915627b51735b07f6e1661990215a08
#
_entry.id   8915627b51735b07f6e1661990215a08
#
_cell.length_a   1.000
_cell.length_b   1.000
_cell.length_c   1.000
_cell.angle_alpha   90.00
_cell.angle_beta   90.00
_cell.angle_gamma   90.00
#
_symmetry.space_group_name_H-M   'P 1'
#
loop_
_entity.id
_entity.type
_entity.pdbx_description
1 polymer ?
#
loop_
_entity_poly.entity_id
_entity_poly.type
_entity_poly.pdbx_seq_one_letter_code
_entity_poly.pdbx_strand_id
1 'polypeptide(L)'
;VLESLEKKGFIIMKLGKPIKYLAVDPGQVVEKVKKYVNVQTATKIKKLDEMKGGEVLEELTALHKQGVDFIEPTDLAGAIRGRHNIYTHMESMVKGAKKSVVIMTTSKGVMRKIEALKPEFNRLKKKGVSIRIAAPISKDAENSIKSMGKDAEVRHAEDLSARFCIVDEKDLMFMVMNDEEVHPTYDVGVWVQTPYFASTVQGMFDHQWEKMSPASKMLK
;
A
#
# COMPACT_ATOMS: atom_id res chain seq x y z
N VAL A 1 -24.66 31.45 -6.83
CA VAL A 1 -24.95 30.02 -6.48
C VAL A 1 -25.61 29.32 -7.68
N LEU A 2 -26.76 29.83 -8.21
CA LEU A 2 -27.50 29.18 -9.31
C LEU A 2 -26.67 29.03 -10.57
N GLU A 3 -25.91 30.05 -11.00
CA GLU A 3 -25.01 29.97 -12.15
C GLU A 3 -23.90 28.91 -11.98
N SER A 4 -23.41 28.74 -10.75
CA SER A 4 -22.43 27.70 -10.44
C SER A 4 -23.04 26.30 -10.53
N LEU A 5 -24.30 26.13 -10.12
CA LEU A 5 -25.02 24.87 -10.23
C LEU A 5 -25.37 24.54 -11.68
N GLU A 6 -25.70 25.55 -12.48
CA GLU A 6 -25.92 25.42 -13.93
C GLU A 6 -24.66 24.97 -14.65
N LYS A 7 -23.53 25.65 -14.43
CA LYS A 7 -22.22 25.27 -15.00
C LYS A 7 -21.81 23.84 -14.64
N LYS A 8 -22.19 23.37 -13.45
CA LYS A 8 -21.97 21.99 -12.99
C LYS A 8 -23.02 21.00 -13.50
N GLY A 9 -24.08 21.48 -14.17
CA GLY A 9 -25.13 20.65 -14.75
C GLY A 9 -26.15 20.09 -13.77
N PHE A 10 -26.29 20.68 -12.58
CA PHE A 10 -27.31 20.31 -11.59
C PHE A 10 -28.66 20.93 -11.86
N ILE A 11 -28.69 22.07 -12.56
CA ILE A 11 -29.92 22.76 -12.94
C ILE A 11 -29.85 23.19 -14.40
N ILE A 12 -31.02 23.39 -15.00
CA ILE A 12 -31.19 23.94 -16.34
C ILE A 12 -31.94 25.26 -16.22
N MET A 13 -31.41 26.31 -16.83
CA MET A 13 -32.08 27.60 -16.93
C MET A 13 -33.08 27.56 -18.08
N LYS A 14 -34.34 27.85 -17.81
CA LYS A 14 -35.36 28.03 -18.81
C LYS A 14 -35.57 29.53 -19.02
N LEU A 15 -35.21 30.00 -20.22
CA LEU A 15 -35.41 31.39 -20.59
C LEU A 15 -36.87 31.75 -20.63
N GLY A 16 -37.24 32.84 -20.01
CA GLY A 16 -38.57 33.38 -19.93
C GLY A 16 -38.65 34.59 -18.99
N LYS A 17 -39.77 35.25 -18.93
CA LYS A 17 -40.02 36.32 -17.94
C LYS A 17 -41.12 35.85 -16.99
N PRO A 18 -40.79 35.47 -15.74
CA PRO A 18 -39.43 35.41 -15.14
C PRO A 18 -38.63 34.18 -15.58
N ILE A 19 -37.30 34.25 -15.40
CA ILE A 19 -36.36 33.13 -15.61
C ILE A 19 -36.67 32.04 -14.58
N LYS A 20 -36.80 30.78 -15.03
CA LYS A 20 -37.04 29.62 -14.17
C LYS A 20 -35.87 28.68 -14.22
N TYR A 21 -35.51 28.12 -13.07
CA TYR A 21 -34.48 27.09 -12.92
C TYR A 21 -35.17 25.76 -12.61
N LEU A 22 -34.80 24.73 -13.35
CA LEU A 22 -35.30 23.36 -13.19
C LEU A 22 -34.15 22.47 -12.69
N ALA A 23 -34.39 21.72 -11.63
CA ALA A 23 -33.45 20.72 -11.18
C ALA A 23 -33.37 19.57 -12.21
N VAL A 24 -32.15 19.13 -12.49
CA VAL A 24 -31.91 17.92 -13.30
C VAL A 24 -32.21 16.69 -12.44
N ASP A 25 -32.74 15.65 -13.07
CA ASP A 25 -32.97 14.36 -12.39
C ASP A 25 -31.72 13.86 -11.68
N PRO A 26 -31.81 13.46 -10.40
CA PRO A 26 -30.66 13.02 -9.62
C PRO A 26 -29.86 11.87 -10.27
N GLY A 27 -30.56 10.92 -10.92
CA GLY A 27 -29.91 9.82 -11.64
C GLY A 27 -29.07 10.32 -12.81
N GLN A 28 -29.59 11.28 -13.58
CA GLN A 28 -28.84 11.91 -14.68
C GLN A 28 -27.63 12.72 -14.20
N VAL A 29 -27.76 13.36 -13.02
CA VAL A 29 -26.63 14.07 -12.40
C VAL A 29 -25.50 13.11 -12.05
N VAL A 30 -25.83 11.96 -11.42
CA VAL A 30 -24.84 10.93 -11.08
C VAL A 30 -24.12 10.42 -12.32
N GLU A 31 -24.84 10.12 -13.40
CA GLU A 31 -24.21 9.66 -14.66
C GLU A 31 -23.33 10.74 -15.31
N LYS A 32 -23.72 12.00 -15.25
CA LYS A 32 -22.87 13.11 -15.72
C LYS A 32 -21.60 13.25 -14.90
N VAL A 33 -21.71 13.19 -13.57
CA VAL A 33 -20.53 13.26 -12.70
C VAL A 33 -19.61 12.08 -12.94
N LYS A 34 -20.13 10.88 -13.05
CA LYS A 34 -19.36 9.66 -13.38
C LYS A 34 -18.60 9.82 -14.71
N LYS A 35 -19.28 10.30 -15.76
CA LYS A 35 -18.67 10.57 -17.06
C LYS A 35 -17.57 11.63 -16.96
N TYR A 36 -17.82 12.72 -16.21
CA TYR A 36 -16.83 13.76 -15.97
C TYR A 36 -15.59 13.23 -15.25
N VAL A 37 -15.76 12.46 -14.17
CA VAL A 37 -14.65 11.84 -13.42
C VAL A 37 -13.84 10.92 -14.33
N ASN A 38 -14.49 10.09 -15.13
CA ASN A 38 -13.81 9.18 -16.06
C ASN A 38 -12.97 9.94 -17.10
N VAL A 39 -13.50 11.02 -17.69
CA VAL A 39 -12.76 11.85 -18.65
C VAL A 39 -11.57 12.54 -17.98
N GLN A 40 -11.76 13.09 -16.77
CA GLN A 40 -10.68 13.73 -16.02
C GLN A 40 -9.58 12.72 -15.66
N THR A 41 -9.97 11.52 -15.26
CA THR A 41 -9.04 10.44 -14.91
C THR A 41 -8.27 9.99 -16.16
N ALA A 42 -8.94 9.75 -17.27
CA ALA A 42 -8.29 9.37 -18.53
C ALA A 42 -7.27 10.43 -18.99
N THR A 43 -7.63 11.71 -18.88
CA THR A 43 -6.72 12.81 -19.24
C THR A 43 -5.49 12.86 -18.31
N LYS A 44 -5.69 12.63 -17.00
CA LYS A 44 -4.58 12.58 -16.05
C LYS A 44 -3.66 11.38 -16.31
N ILE A 45 -4.25 10.21 -16.57
CA ILE A 45 -3.48 9.00 -16.91
C ILE A 45 -2.65 9.24 -18.17
N LYS A 46 -3.28 9.78 -19.23
CA LYS A 46 -2.56 10.09 -20.46
C LYS A 46 -1.37 11.01 -20.25
N LYS A 47 -1.54 12.09 -19.46
CA LYS A 47 -0.42 12.98 -19.10
C LYS A 47 0.70 12.28 -18.36
N LEU A 48 0.37 11.36 -17.44
CA LEU A 48 1.36 10.57 -16.71
C LEU A 48 2.09 9.57 -17.63
N ASP A 49 1.38 8.98 -18.58
CA ASP A 49 1.98 8.08 -19.57
C ASP A 49 2.91 8.84 -20.53
N GLU A 50 2.52 10.05 -20.95
CA GLU A 50 3.38 10.94 -21.75
C GLU A 50 4.65 11.34 -20.98
N MET A 51 4.57 11.54 -19.66
CA MET A 51 5.74 11.81 -18.83
C MET A 51 6.69 10.60 -18.72
N LYS A 52 6.18 9.36 -18.80
CA LYS A 52 7.00 8.15 -18.71
C LYS A 52 8.04 8.00 -19.82
N GLY A 53 7.79 8.54 -21.00
CA GLY A 53 8.73 8.55 -22.12
C GLY A 53 9.38 9.92 -22.36
N GLY A 54 9.20 10.84 -21.41
CA GLY A 54 9.70 12.21 -21.56
C GLY A 54 11.14 12.38 -21.12
N GLU A 55 11.83 13.30 -21.77
CA GLU A 55 13.23 13.69 -21.51
C GLU A 55 13.50 13.99 -20.02
N VAL A 56 12.53 14.63 -19.34
CA VAL A 56 12.61 14.92 -17.91
C VAL A 56 12.71 13.65 -17.03
N LEU A 57 11.94 12.61 -17.39
CA LEU A 57 12.00 11.36 -16.62
C LEU A 57 13.25 10.55 -16.93
N GLU A 58 13.78 10.65 -18.15
CA GLU A 58 15.07 10.08 -18.54
C GLU A 58 16.21 10.77 -17.78
N GLU A 59 16.19 12.10 -17.68
CA GLU A 59 17.16 12.88 -16.92
C GLU A 59 17.09 12.58 -15.44
N LEU A 60 15.91 12.53 -14.84
CA LEU A 60 15.70 12.12 -13.44
C LEU A 60 16.15 10.68 -13.20
N THR A 61 15.94 9.79 -14.16
CA THR A 61 16.42 8.41 -14.07
C THR A 61 17.93 8.33 -14.17
N ALA A 62 18.55 9.16 -15.02
CA ALA A 62 20.00 9.27 -15.12
C ALA A 62 20.61 9.81 -13.83
N LEU A 63 20.03 10.86 -13.24
CA LEU A 63 20.43 11.41 -11.95
C LEU A 63 20.27 10.39 -10.82
N HIS A 64 19.19 9.64 -10.82
CA HIS A 64 18.96 8.56 -9.85
C HIS A 64 19.99 7.41 -10.01
N LYS A 65 20.39 7.09 -11.25
CA LYS A 65 21.43 6.08 -11.53
C LYS A 65 22.86 6.57 -11.27
N GLN A 66 23.09 7.85 -11.44
CA GLN A 66 24.35 8.50 -11.11
C GLN A 66 24.56 8.66 -9.61
N GLY A 67 23.58 8.14 -8.81
CA GLY A 67 23.59 8.20 -7.34
C GLY A 67 25.02 8.10 -6.80
N VAL A 68 25.49 9.21 -6.36
CA VAL A 68 26.82 9.44 -5.84
C VAL A 68 27.03 8.43 -4.71
N ASP A 69 28.19 7.79 -4.65
CA ASP A 69 28.64 6.94 -3.53
C ASP A 69 28.79 7.71 -2.19
N PHE A 70 28.20 8.87 -2.08
CA PHE A 70 27.96 9.57 -0.83
C PHE A 70 26.69 9.02 -0.19
N ILE A 71 26.85 7.93 0.56
CA ILE A 71 25.82 7.46 1.47
C ILE A 71 25.73 8.48 2.60
N GLU A 72 24.89 9.49 2.43
CA GLU A 72 24.50 10.29 3.59
C GLU A 72 23.64 9.40 4.51
N PRO A 73 23.82 9.48 5.83
CA PRO A 73 22.98 8.70 6.77
C PRO A 73 21.49 8.88 6.55
N THR A 74 21.07 10.02 6.01
CA THR A 74 19.69 10.35 5.60
C THR A 74 19.19 9.53 4.41
N ASP A 75 20.12 8.99 3.58
CA ASP A 75 19.76 8.14 2.45
C ASP A 75 19.52 6.68 2.86
N LEU A 76 19.91 6.33 4.06
CA LEU A 76 19.75 4.99 4.62
C LEU A 76 18.50 4.83 5.46
N ALA A 77 17.83 5.90 5.82
CA ALA A 77 16.65 5.86 6.69
C ALA A 77 15.71 7.02 6.45
N GLY A 78 14.42 6.78 6.64
CA GLY A 78 13.40 7.83 6.54
C GLY A 78 12.14 7.49 7.31
N ALA A 79 11.36 8.53 7.64
CA ALA A 79 10.05 8.38 8.24
C ALA A 79 8.95 8.70 7.22
N ILE A 80 7.92 7.87 7.20
CA ILE A 80 6.79 7.97 6.29
C ILE A 80 5.52 8.14 7.11
N ARG A 81 4.76 9.18 6.83
CA ARG A 81 3.48 9.45 7.48
C ARG A 81 2.31 9.06 6.59
N GLY A 82 1.30 8.46 7.20
CA GLY A 82 0.07 8.03 6.55
C GLY A 82 0.14 6.59 6.06
N ARG A 83 -0.87 5.80 6.44
CA ARG A 83 -0.93 4.36 6.17
C ARG A 83 -0.87 4.02 4.68
N HIS A 84 -1.48 4.83 3.84
CA HIS A 84 -1.40 4.66 2.39
C HIS A 84 0.05 4.78 1.88
N ASN A 85 0.76 5.83 2.31
CA ASN A 85 2.15 6.06 1.92
C ASN A 85 3.07 4.94 2.43
N ILE A 86 2.83 4.46 3.68
CA ILE A 86 3.52 3.31 4.26
C ILE A 86 3.35 2.08 3.36
N TYR A 87 2.13 1.78 2.90
CA TYR A 87 1.87 0.62 2.06
C TYR A 87 2.47 0.77 0.67
N THR A 88 2.43 1.95 0.08
CA THR A 88 3.08 2.23 -1.22
C THR A 88 4.59 2.01 -1.13
N HIS A 89 5.23 2.49 -0.06
CA HIS A 89 6.66 2.27 0.15
C HIS A 89 6.97 0.79 0.41
N MET A 90 6.18 0.12 1.25
CA MET A 90 6.30 -1.33 1.50
C MET A 90 6.17 -2.13 0.21
N GLU A 91 5.23 -1.78 -0.66
CA GLU A 91 5.07 -2.41 -1.98
C GLU A 91 6.33 -2.23 -2.83
N SER A 92 6.92 -1.03 -2.83
CA SER A 92 8.18 -0.75 -3.54
C SER A 92 9.32 -1.62 -3.02
N MET A 93 9.49 -1.74 -1.69
CA MET A 93 10.49 -2.62 -1.07
C MET A 93 10.27 -4.08 -1.48
N VAL A 94 9.02 -4.56 -1.35
CA VAL A 94 8.65 -5.96 -1.69
C VAL A 94 8.88 -6.26 -3.16
N LYS A 95 8.59 -5.32 -4.06
CA LYS A 95 8.88 -5.46 -5.51
C LYS A 95 10.35 -5.76 -5.79
N GLY A 96 11.26 -5.23 -5.01
CA GLY A 96 12.70 -5.42 -5.12
C GLY A 96 13.22 -6.75 -4.58
N ALA A 97 12.42 -7.52 -3.85
CA ALA A 97 12.82 -8.73 -3.15
C ALA A 97 13.40 -9.80 -4.10
N LYS A 98 14.52 -10.40 -3.68
CA LYS A 98 15.24 -11.46 -4.41
C LYS A 98 15.33 -12.78 -3.66
N LYS A 99 15.27 -12.75 -2.30
CA LYS A 99 15.45 -13.93 -1.44
C LYS A 99 14.25 -14.15 -0.52
N SER A 100 13.87 -13.13 0.25
CA SER A 100 12.89 -13.28 1.31
C SER A 100 12.10 -11.99 1.58
N VAL A 101 10.86 -12.17 2.01
CA VAL A 101 10.01 -11.14 2.58
C VAL A 101 9.45 -11.67 3.90
N VAL A 102 9.67 -10.94 4.97
CA VAL A 102 9.12 -11.23 6.30
C VAL A 102 8.23 -10.08 6.73
N ILE A 103 7.02 -10.38 7.14
CA ILE A 103 6.06 -9.39 7.64
C ILE A 103 5.53 -9.85 8.99
N MET A 104 5.62 -8.97 9.99
CA MET A 104 4.89 -9.08 11.24
C MET A 104 3.86 -7.97 11.34
N THR A 105 2.63 -8.27 11.76
CA THR A 105 1.56 -7.29 11.75
C THR A 105 0.42 -7.65 12.72
N THR A 106 -0.54 -6.74 12.90
CA THR A 106 -1.75 -6.94 13.70
C THR A 106 -2.79 -7.80 12.96
N SER A 107 -3.82 -8.24 13.68
CA SER A 107 -4.93 -9.02 13.12
C SER A 107 -5.63 -8.30 11.95
N LYS A 108 -5.95 -7.02 12.10
CA LYS A 108 -6.51 -6.21 11.01
C LYS A 108 -5.46 -5.88 9.93
N GLY A 109 -4.21 -5.76 10.36
CA GLY A 109 -3.07 -5.45 9.48
C GLY A 109 -2.77 -6.56 8.48
N VAL A 110 -2.96 -7.83 8.84
CA VAL A 110 -2.70 -8.96 7.92
C VAL A 110 -3.66 -8.94 6.73
N MET A 111 -4.95 -8.69 6.94
CA MET A 111 -5.93 -8.60 5.86
C MET A 111 -5.57 -7.48 4.87
N ARG A 112 -5.29 -6.27 5.40
CA ARG A 112 -4.93 -5.12 4.57
C ARG A 112 -3.63 -5.32 3.78
N LYS A 113 -2.63 -5.96 4.38
CA LYS A 113 -1.35 -6.23 3.70
C LYS A 113 -1.49 -7.31 2.63
N ILE A 114 -2.28 -8.35 2.90
CA ILE A 114 -2.60 -9.36 1.90
C ILE A 114 -3.29 -8.68 0.71
N GLU A 115 -4.32 -7.88 0.94
CA GLU A 115 -5.05 -7.18 -0.12
C GLU A 115 -4.13 -6.29 -0.97
N ALA A 116 -3.29 -5.49 -0.31
CA ALA A 116 -2.38 -4.55 -0.98
C ALA A 116 -1.24 -5.25 -1.74
N LEU A 117 -0.68 -6.34 -1.19
CA LEU A 117 0.57 -6.92 -1.69
C LEU A 117 0.38 -8.27 -2.42
N LYS A 118 -0.82 -8.80 -2.48
CA LYS A 118 -1.11 -10.11 -3.10
C LYS A 118 -0.57 -10.26 -4.54
N PRO A 119 -0.71 -9.26 -5.44
CA PRO A 119 -0.16 -9.36 -6.79
C PRO A 119 1.37 -9.56 -6.77
N GLU A 120 2.07 -8.83 -5.89
CA GLU A 120 3.51 -8.92 -5.75
C GLU A 120 3.95 -10.26 -5.13
N PHE A 121 3.23 -10.74 -4.12
CA PHE A 121 3.51 -12.04 -3.51
C PHE A 121 3.42 -13.17 -4.54
N ASN A 122 2.39 -13.17 -5.38
CA ASN A 122 2.23 -14.14 -6.45
C ASN A 122 3.42 -14.09 -7.45
N ARG A 123 3.84 -12.89 -7.85
CA ARG A 123 4.99 -12.67 -8.72
C ARG A 123 6.29 -13.16 -8.09
N LEU A 124 6.52 -12.83 -6.83
CA LEU A 124 7.73 -13.19 -6.09
C LEU A 124 7.81 -14.69 -5.82
N LYS A 125 6.70 -15.33 -5.50
CA LYS A 125 6.65 -16.78 -5.31
C LYS A 125 7.06 -17.55 -6.57
N LYS A 126 6.62 -17.08 -7.75
CA LYS A 126 7.05 -17.65 -9.03
C LYS A 126 8.56 -17.51 -9.26
N LYS A 127 9.21 -16.54 -8.62
CA LYS A 127 10.67 -16.33 -8.65
C LYS A 127 11.41 -17.10 -7.55
N GLY A 128 10.71 -17.89 -6.72
CA GLY A 128 11.32 -18.66 -5.63
C GLY A 128 11.58 -17.85 -4.35
N VAL A 129 11.07 -16.63 -4.24
CA VAL A 129 11.23 -15.79 -3.04
C VAL A 129 10.40 -16.40 -1.90
N SER A 130 11.00 -16.52 -0.70
CA SER A 130 10.31 -16.95 0.52
C SER A 130 9.50 -15.81 1.11
N ILE A 131 8.20 -16.04 1.36
CA ILE A 131 7.31 -15.02 1.94
C ILE A 131 6.69 -15.59 3.21
N ARG A 132 6.94 -14.92 4.34
CA ARG A 132 6.47 -15.32 5.67
C ARG A 132 5.73 -14.18 6.35
N ILE A 133 4.55 -14.47 6.86
CA ILE A 133 3.68 -13.47 7.52
C ILE A 133 3.28 -13.99 8.89
N ALA A 134 3.57 -13.23 9.93
CA ALA A 134 3.16 -13.48 11.30
C ALA A 134 2.15 -12.43 11.78
N ALA A 135 1.04 -12.88 12.33
CA ALA A 135 0.01 -12.00 12.91
C ALA A 135 -0.86 -12.78 13.91
N PRO A 136 -1.52 -12.11 14.86
CA PRO A 136 -2.67 -12.70 15.57
C PRO A 136 -3.78 -13.00 14.56
N ILE A 137 -4.12 -14.27 14.40
CA ILE A 137 -5.11 -14.70 13.39
C ILE A 137 -6.48 -14.74 14.04
N SER A 138 -7.41 -13.97 13.49
CA SER A 138 -8.84 -13.99 13.81
C SER A 138 -9.64 -14.66 12.68
N LYS A 139 -10.89 -15.05 12.98
CA LYS A 139 -11.79 -15.65 11.99
C LYS A 139 -12.05 -14.73 10.81
N ASP A 140 -12.06 -13.41 11.02
CA ASP A 140 -12.27 -12.42 9.95
C ASP A 140 -11.16 -12.45 8.89
N ALA A 141 -9.95 -12.88 9.27
CA ALA A 141 -8.81 -12.99 8.34
C ALA A 141 -8.85 -14.26 7.46
N GLU A 142 -9.77 -15.19 7.73
CA GLU A 142 -9.81 -16.50 7.09
C GLU A 142 -9.84 -16.42 5.55
N ASN A 143 -10.76 -15.63 5.00
CA ASN A 143 -10.91 -15.49 3.55
C ASN A 143 -9.67 -14.87 2.90
N SER A 144 -9.07 -13.87 3.52
CA SER A 144 -7.84 -13.24 3.05
C SER A 144 -6.68 -14.23 3.05
N ILE A 145 -6.50 -14.98 4.14
CA ILE A 145 -5.43 -15.97 4.25
C ILE A 145 -5.64 -17.13 3.26
N LYS A 146 -6.86 -17.66 3.14
CA LYS A 146 -7.18 -18.70 2.15
C LYS A 146 -6.91 -18.22 0.72
N SER A 147 -7.17 -16.95 0.43
CA SER A 147 -6.92 -16.36 -0.88
C SER A 147 -5.44 -16.28 -1.27
N MET A 148 -4.53 -16.34 -0.29
CA MET A 148 -3.08 -16.39 -0.52
C MET A 148 -2.62 -17.78 -0.99
N GLY A 149 -3.36 -18.84 -0.63
CA GLY A 149 -3.03 -20.20 -1.02
C GLY A 149 -1.60 -20.58 -0.59
N LYS A 150 -0.73 -20.86 -1.59
CA LYS A 150 0.67 -21.23 -1.38
C LYS A 150 1.65 -20.09 -1.63
N ASP A 151 1.18 -18.86 -1.88
CA ASP A 151 2.04 -17.73 -2.23
C ASP A 151 2.86 -17.24 -1.05
N ALA A 152 2.31 -17.33 0.18
CA ALA A 152 3.03 -17.02 1.41
C ALA A 152 2.69 -18.03 2.51
N GLU A 153 3.63 -18.25 3.43
CA GLU A 153 3.38 -18.98 4.66
C GLU A 153 2.89 -18.00 5.73
N VAL A 154 1.72 -18.29 6.33
CA VAL A 154 1.12 -17.47 7.37
C VAL A 154 1.06 -18.25 8.66
N ARG A 155 1.60 -17.68 9.76
CA ARG A 155 1.55 -18.28 11.09
C ARG A 155 0.89 -17.35 12.11
N HIS A 156 0.29 -17.96 13.12
CA HIS A 156 -0.34 -17.26 14.23
C HIS A 156 0.70 -16.85 15.27
N ALA A 157 0.73 -15.56 15.59
CA ALA A 157 1.60 -14.93 16.59
C ALA A 157 0.73 -14.28 17.67
N GLU A 158 0.50 -14.96 18.79
CA GLU A 158 -0.42 -14.52 19.86
C GLU A 158 0.19 -13.37 20.68
N ASP A 159 1.46 -13.50 21.06
CA ASP A 159 2.10 -12.63 22.07
C ASP A 159 2.99 -11.54 21.48
N LEU A 160 2.98 -11.35 20.17
CA LEU A 160 3.87 -10.42 19.51
C LEU A 160 3.11 -9.20 18.95
N SER A 161 3.34 -8.04 19.55
CA SER A 161 2.72 -6.77 19.18
C SER A 161 3.70 -5.87 18.42
N ALA A 162 4.19 -6.33 17.28
CA ALA A 162 5.06 -5.55 16.43
C ALA A 162 4.53 -5.45 14.99
N ARG A 163 4.87 -4.38 14.31
CA ARG A 163 4.50 -4.15 12.91
C ARG A 163 5.76 -3.82 12.13
N PHE A 164 6.27 -4.76 11.36
CA PHE A 164 7.45 -4.54 10.51
C PHE A 164 7.40 -5.37 9.22
N CYS A 165 8.23 -4.98 8.28
CA CYS A 165 8.53 -5.70 7.06
C CYS A 165 10.05 -5.73 6.87
N ILE A 166 10.60 -6.92 6.59
CA ILE A 166 12.01 -7.10 6.26
C ILE A 166 12.09 -7.69 4.87
N VAL A 167 12.96 -7.15 4.03
CA VAL A 167 13.22 -7.64 2.69
C VAL A 167 14.70 -7.98 2.57
N ASP A 168 14.97 -9.22 2.17
CA ASP A 168 16.31 -9.76 1.88
C ASP A 168 17.33 -9.59 3.01
N GLU A 169 16.87 -9.52 4.28
CA GLU A 169 17.72 -9.25 5.46
C GLU A 169 18.49 -7.93 5.38
N LYS A 170 18.04 -7.01 4.55
CA LYS A 170 18.73 -5.77 4.23
C LYS A 170 17.87 -4.54 4.49
N ASP A 171 16.66 -4.56 4.00
CA ASP A 171 15.74 -3.45 4.11
C ASP A 171 14.72 -3.75 5.21
N LEU A 172 14.63 -2.88 6.20
CA LEU A 172 13.69 -2.98 7.32
C LEU A 172 12.76 -1.78 7.31
N MET A 173 11.47 -2.03 7.45
CA MET A 173 10.46 -1.02 7.73
C MET A 173 9.68 -1.43 8.98
N PHE A 174 9.57 -0.55 9.95
CA PHE A 174 8.74 -0.79 11.13
C PHE A 174 7.80 0.37 11.39
N MET A 175 6.65 0.08 11.96
CA MET A 175 5.63 1.06 12.29
C MET A 175 5.71 1.39 13.78
N VAL A 176 5.66 2.67 14.08
CA VAL A 176 5.92 3.19 15.44
C VAL A 176 4.72 2.99 16.37
N MET A 177 3.50 2.95 15.81
CA MET A 177 2.27 2.92 16.59
C MET A 177 1.44 1.66 16.29
N ASN A 178 0.57 1.29 17.23
CA ASN A 178 -0.46 0.28 16.99
C ASN A 178 -1.50 0.83 16.00
N ASP A 179 -1.80 0.09 14.93
CA ASP A 179 -2.73 0.53 13.88
C ASP A 179 -4.21 0.43 14.28
N GLU A 180 -4.50 -0.12 15.43
CA GLU A 180 -5.85 -0.14 16.02
C GLU A 180 -6.14 1.13 16.82
N GLU A 181 -5.10 1.81 17.32
CA GLU A 181 -5.19 2.99 18.16
C GLU A 181 -4.95 4.29 17.39
N VAL A 182 -4.35 4.21 16.20
CA VAL A 182 -3.98 5.38 15.41
C VAL A 182 -4.88 5.55 14.18
N HIS A 183 -5.32 6.80 13.95
CA HIS A 183 -6.00 7.12 12.71
C HIS A 183 -5.06 6.93 11.49
N PRO A 184 -5.53 6.38 10.37
CA PRO A 184 -4.68 6.07 9.20
C PRO A 184 -3.79 7.21 8.71
N THR A 185 -4.26 8.45 8.80
CA THR A 185 -3.50 9.65 8.37
C THR A 185 -2.29 9.94 9.27
N TYR A 186 -2.32 9.50 10.53
CA TYR A 186 -1.26 9.75 11.51
C TYR A 186 -0.37 8.54 11.75
N ASP A 187 -0.64 7.41 11.09
CA ASP A 187 0.22 6.23 11.16
C ASP A 187 1.62 6.58 10.64
N VAL A 188 2.66 6.14 11.33
CA VAL A 188 4.06 6.46 11.01
C VAL A 188 4.84 5.16 10.86
N GLY A 189 5.54 5.03 9.75
CA GLY A 189 6.52 4.01 9.48
C GLY A 189 7.91 4.62 9.38
N VAL A 190 8.91 3.89 9.86
CA VAL A 190 10.33 4.19 9.69
C VAL A 190 10.92 3.09 8.83
N TRP A 191 11.58 3.47 7.76
CA TRP A 191 12.32 2.53 6.94
C TRP A 191 13.83 2.77 7.07
N VAL A 192 14.60 1.71 7.03
CA VAL A 192 16.04 1.76 7.09
C VAL A 192 16.65 0.68 6.18
N GLN A 193 17.65 1.06 5.42
CA GLN A 193 18.49 0.13 4.67
C GLN A 193 19.72 -0.21 5.51
N THR A 194 19.68 -1.35 6.19
CA THR A 194 20.70 -1.72 7.17
C THR A 194 20.84 -3.25 7.27
N PRO A 195 21.73 -3.88 6.51
CA PRO A 195 21.94 -5.33 6.61
C PRO A 195 22.29 -5.77 8.04
N TYR A 196 23.07 -4.96 8.76
CA TYR A 196 23.51 -5.26 10.13
C TYR A 196 22.34 -5.39 11.09
N PHE A 197 21.40 -4.42 11.09
CA PHE A 197 20.26 -4.44 12.02
C PHE A 197 19.11 -5.32 11.50
N ALA A 198 18.86 -5.28 10.19
CA ALA A 198 17.79 -6.07 9.57
C ALA A 198 18.03 -7.58 9.74
N SER A 199 19.27 -8.07 9.59
CA SER A 199 19.58 -9.48 9.81
C SER A 199 19.40 -9.89 11.27
N THR A 200 19.69 -9.01 12.23
CA THR A 200 19.46 -9.27 13.65
C THR A 200 17.97 -9.41 13.95
N VAL A 201 17.14 -8.47 13.46
CA VAL A 201 15.68 -8.53 13.63
C VAL A 201 15.10 -9.77 12.92
N GLN A 202 15.63 -10.11 11.75
CA GLN A 202 15.28 -11.34 11.05
C GLN A 202 15.58 -12.58 11.89
N GLY A 203 16.74 -12.68 12.49
CA GLY A 203 17.11 -13.81 13.38
C GLY A 203 16.19 -13.92 14.59
N MET A 204 15.80 -12.80 15.21
CA MET A 204 14.82 -12.78 16.29
C MET A 204 13.45 -13.29 15.82
N PHE A 205 13.03 -12.86 14.63
CA PHE A 205 11.79 -13.34 14.02
C PHE A 205 11.85 -14.85 13.76
N ASP A 206 12.94 -15.34 13.19
CA ASP A 206 13.11 -16.75 12.84
C ASP A 206 13.02 -17.65 14.06
N HIS A 207 13.62 -17.24 15.19
CA HIS A 207 13.50 -17.97 16.46
C HIS A 207 12.06 -18.04 16.97
N GLN A 208 11.29 -16.97 16.81
CA GLN A 208 9.88 -16.94 17.19
C GLN A 208 9.02 -17.71 16.18
N TRP A 209 9.35 -17.60 14.88
CA TRP A 209 8.62 -18.25 13.80
C TRP A 209 8.50 -19.77 13.99
N GLU A 210 9.55 -20.43 14.46
CA GLU A 210 9.55 -21.87 14.72
C GLU A 210 8.53 -22.28 15.78
N LYS A 211 8.23 -21.39 16.73
CA LYS A 211 7.26 -21.64 17.81
C LYS A 211 5.82 -21.33 17.40
N MET A 212 5.61 -20.58 16.32
CA MET A 212 4.29 -20.17 15.87
C MET A 212 3.53 -21.31 15.20
N SER A 213 2.24 -21.39 15.46
CA SER A 213 1.35 -22.34 14.81
C SER A 213 0.96 -21.87 13.40
N PRO A 214 0.86 -22.77 12.41
CA PRO A 214 0.29 -22.42 11.11
C PRO A 214 -1.11 -21.81 11.25
N ALA A 215 -1.40 -20.76 10.47
CA ALA A 215 -2.70 -20.08 10.50
C ALA A 215 -3.88 -21.04 10.27
N SER A 216 -3.68 -22.11 9.49
CA SER A 216 -4.69 -23.13 9.22
C SER A 216 -5.20 -23.88 10.44
N LYS A 217 -4.44 -23.90 11.55
CA LYS A 217 -4.88 -24.51 12.81
C LYS A 217 -5.86 -23.61 13.57
N MET A 218 -5.77 -22.30 13.39
CA MET A 218 -6.61 -21.30 14.07
C MET A 218 -7.95 -21.04 13.34
N LEU A 219 -8.04 -21.50 12.08
CA LEU A 219 -9.19 -21.30 11.21
C LEU A 219 -10.09 -22.54 11.07
N LYS A 220 -9.95 -23.49 11.99
CA LYS A 220 -10.80 -24.69 12.10
C LYS A 220 -12.02 -24.44 12.95
#